data_6043fcfd3a475656d18319b689c0a247
#
_entry.id   6043fcfd3a475656d18319b689c0a247
#
_cell.length_a   1.000
_cell.length_b   1.000
_cell.length_c   1.000
_cell.angle_alpha   90.00
_cell.angle_beta   90.00
_cell.angle_gamma   90.00
#
_symmetry.space_group_name_H-M   'P 1'
#
loop_
_entity.id
_entity.type
_entity.pdbx_description
1 polymer ?
#
loop_
_entity_poly.entity_id
_entity_poly.type
_entity_poly.pdbx_seq_one_letter_code
_entity_poly.pdbx_strand_id
1 'polypeptide(L)'
;MVLEIFANKYRPKRLSEFHIDPDLYSVLSGLVQTDSLNVILYGASGSGKTSIIYALLKEYYGFDIPITHPNILKISILKEYSLTYFRSDIRNFCQTTSTIQGKQKMLVIDDIDMINEQSQQILRRYIDTYRNNVMFVMSCKDIYKVIDSIQSRLTILCIAEKNSTDLKSIIQNVTEKEQISLSEEVIQFLLDISNGSLRILLNYLEKIKLFGAPVDIDLAVQLCTNISFHTLSAYTRACQSSNIPEAVQCIVSWLKNGYSGIDILDNYFIFLKHTKDISEYHKSKLVPCICKYITIFYTVHEDDIELFFFTNNVITIFNLK
;
A
#
# COMPACT_ATOMS: atom_id res chain seq x y z
N MET A 1 18.79 -0.57 -22.15
CA MET A 1 18.85 -0.19 -20.73
C MET A 1 17.49 -0.51 -20.16
N VAL A 2 17.37 -1.52 -19.30
CA VAL A 2 16.08 -1.86 -18.66
C VAL A 2 15.84 -0.75 -17.65
N LEU A 3 14.79 0.06 -17.87
CA LEU A 3 14.35 1.08 -16.91
C LEU A 3 13.86 0.35 -15.67
N GLU A 4 14.66 0.40 -14.60
CA GLU A 4 14.28 -0.16 -13.31
C GLU A 4 13.25 0.77 -12.66
N ILE A 5 12.10 0.24 -12.28
CA ILE A 5 11.00 0.98 -11.63
C ILE A 5 11.52 1.63 -10.34
N PHE A 6 11.16 2.90 -10.08
CA PHE A 6 11.62 3.64 -8.90
C PHE A 6 11.33 2.92 -7.58
N ALA A 7 10.20 2.24 -7.47
CA ALA A 7 9.86 1.42 -6.31
C ALA A 7 10.89 0.32 -6.02
N ASN A 8 11.62 -0.17 -7.00
CA ASN A 8 12.70 -1.15 -6.84
C ASN A 8 14.06 -0.48 -6.72
N LYS A 9 14.35 0.52 -7.57
CA LYS A 9 15.62 1.26 -7.60
C LYS A 9 15.92 1.95 -6.28
N TYR A 10 14.92 2.56 -5.65
CA TYR A 10 15.05 3.30 -4.39
C TYR A 10 14.65 2.47 -3.16
N ARG A 11 14.51 1.15 -3.32
CA ARG A 11 14.25 0.28 -2.16
C ARG A 11 15.49 0.22 -1.27
N PRO A 12 15.40 0.60 0.02
CA PRO A 12 16.49 0.49 0.96
C PRO A 12 16.99 -0.96 1.06
N LYS A 13 18.31 -1.13 1.12
CA LYS A 13 18.96 -2.45 1.18
C LYS A 13 19.36 -2.84 2.61
N ARG A 14 19.57 -1.87 3.49
CA ARG A 14 19.96 -2.05 4.90
C ARG A 14 18.89 -1.47 5.80
N LEU A 15 18.73 -2.00 7.00
CA LEU A 15 17.79 -1.46 7.99
C LEU A 15 18.11 -0.01 8.35
N SER A 16 19.39 0.38 8.38
CA SER A 16 19.84 1.74 8.67
C SER A 16 19.42 2.79 7.63
N GLU A 17 19.02 2.36 6.44
CA GLU A 17 18.56 3.26 5.36
C GLU A 17 17.06 3.57 5.45
N PHE A 18 16.35 2.87 6.33
CA PHE A 18 14.92 3.11 6.51
C PHE A 18 14.66 4.24 7.50
N HIS A 19 13.74 5.13 7.15
CA HIS A 19 13.17 6.09 8.10
C HIS A 19 12.17 5.34 8.99
N ILE A 20 12.64 4.65 10.02
CA ILE A 20 11.85 3.92 11.02
C ILE A 20 12.17 4.45 12.40
N ASP A 21 11.24 4.23 13.33
CA ASP A 21 11.41 4.58 14.72
C ASP A 21 12.71 3.93 15.29
N PRO A 22 13.55 4.68 16.02
CA PRO A 22 14.76 4.14 16.66
C PRO A 22 14.51 2.91 17.53
N ASP A 23 13.38 2.87 18.24
CA ASP A 23 13.02 1.73 19.09
C ASP A 23 12.74 0.50 18.24
N LEU A 24 12.00 0.65 17.14
CA LEU A 24 11.74 -0.43 16.20
C LEU A 24 13.03 -0.92 15.53
N TYR A 25 13.94 0.00 15.16
CA TYR A 25 15.23 -0.36 14.62
C TYR A 25 16.06 -1.19 15.63
N SER A 26 16.09 -0.79 16.89
CA SER A 26 16.82 -1.49 17.95
C SER A 26 16.28 -2.90 18.18
N VAL A 27 14.95 -3.07 18.17
CA VAL A 27 14.30 -4.37 18.29
C VAL A 27 14.61 -5.27 17.09
N LEU A 28 14.47 -4.76 15.86
CA LEU A 28 14.76 -5.54 14.65
C LEU A 28 16.22 -5.98 14.57
N SER A 29 17.16 -5.07 14.88
CA SER A 29 18.59 -5.38 14.90
C SER A 29 18.95 -6.40 16.00
N GLY A 30 18.34 -6.28 17.18
CA GLY A 30 18.49 -7.25 18.26
C GLY A 30 18.00 -8.64 17.88
N LEU A 31 16.85 -8.74 17.21
CA LEU A 31 16.30 -10.02 16.72
C LEU A 31 17.19 -10.67 15.66
N VAL A 32 17.85 -9.88 14.81
CA VAL A 32 18.84 -10.37 13.84
C VAL A 32 20.06 -10.94 14.55
N GLN A 33 20.58 -10.22 15.57
CA GLN A 33 21.78 -10.62 16.32
C GLN A 33 21.56 -11.86 17.18
N THR A 34 20.34 -12.05 17.69
CA THR A 34 19.99 -13.20 18.57
C THR A 34 19.48 -14.41 17.80
N ASP A 35 19.53 -14.43 16.45
CA ASP A 35 18.99 -15.50 15.61
C ASP A 35 17.53 -15.88 15.97
N SER A 36 16.71 -14.87 16.33
CA SER A 36 15.34 -15.10 16.82
C SER A 36 14.27 -14.32 15.99
N LEU A 37 14.46 -14.22 14.68
CA LEU A 37 13.59 -13.51 13.75
C LEU A 37 12.23 -14.22 13.53
N ASN A 38 11.44 -14.31 14.60
CA ASN A 38 10.06 -14.78 14.52
C ASN A 38 9.10 -13.61 14.68
N VAL A 39 8.73 -12.97 13.56
CA VAL A 39 8.05 -11.67 13.59
C VAL A 39 6.87 -11.59 12.65
N ILE A 40 5.86 -10.78 13.04
CA ILE A 40 4.79 -10.30 12.17
C ILE A 40 4.94 -8.79 12.04
N LEU A 41 5.17 -8.29 10.83
CA LEU A 41 5.16 -6.87 10.52
C LEU A 41 3.76 -6.47 10.06
N TYR A 42 3.05 -5.61 10.80
CA TYR A 42 1.75 -5.13 10.38
C TYR A 42 1.74 -3.61 10.15
N GLY A 43 0.84 -3.14 9.30
CA GLY A 43 0.70 -1.71 8.97
C GLY A 43 0.06 -1.47 7.62
N ALA A 44 -0.17 -0.21 7.26
CA ALA A 44 -0.83 0.20 6.04
C ALA A 44 -0.14 -0.28 4.75
N SER A 45 -0.87 -0.31 3.65
CA SER A 45 -0.30 -0.62 2.34
C SER A 45 0.73 0.44 1.93
N GLY A 46 1.90 0.02 1.45
CA GLY A 46 2.95 0.96 1.05
C GLY A 46 3.82 1.50 2.20
N SER A 47 3.62 1.09 3.46
CA SER A 47 4.46 1.49 4.60
C SER A 47 5.89 0.93 4.58
N GLY A 48 6.19 -0.02 3.69
CA GLY A 48 7.52 -0.59 3.52
C GLY A 48 7.76 -1.96 4.15
N LYS A 49 6.73 -2.67 4.67
CA LYS A 49 6.83 -4.00 5.32
C LYS A 49 7.66 -5.00 4.52
N THR A 50 7.30 -5.23 3.28
CA THR A 50 8.02 -6.16 2.39
C THR A 50 9.47 -5.73 2.17
N SER A 51 9.74 -4.42 2.09
CA SER A 51 11.09 -3.89 1.94
C SER A 51 11.94 -4.13 3.20
N ILE A 52 11.36 -3.97 4.39
CA ILE A 52 12.00 -4.28 5.66
C ILE A 52 12.31 -5.77 5.75
N ILE A 53 11.39 -6.67 5.34
CA ILE A 53 11.65 -8.12 5.29
C ILE A 53 12.86 -8.42 4.40
N TYR A 54 12.98 -7.80 3.23
CA TYR A 54 14.14 -7.98 2.37
C TYR A 54 15.45 -7.48 2.98
N ALA A 55 15.42 -6.36 3.70
CA ALA A 55 16.59 -5.87 4.42
C ALA A 55 16.99 -6.82 5.54
N LEU A 56 16.02 -7.33 6.33
CA LEU A 56 16.27 -8.34 7.38
C LEU A 56 16.90 -9.61 6.81
N LEU A 57 16.41 -10.12 5.67
CA LEU A 57 17.01 -11.27 4.99
C LEU A 57 18.46 -11.02 4.62
N LYS A 58 18.77 -9.85 4.07
CA LYS A 58 20.13 -9.47 3.67
C LYS A 58 21.06 -9.27 4.85
N GLU A 59 20.59 -8.67 5.94
CA GLU A 59 21.40 -8.51 7.16
C GLU A 59 21.65 -9.84 7.84
N TYR A 60 20.67 -10.74 7.82
CA TYR A 60 20.81 -12.06 8.45
C TYR A 60 21.74 -12.99 7.68
N TYR A 61 21.54 -13.14 6.37
CA TYR A 61 22.33 -14.07 5.55
C TYR A 61 23.57 -13.47 4.91
N GLY A 62 23.67 -12.12 4.84
CA GLY A 62 24.67 -11.41 4.05
C GLY A 62 24.11 -10.88 2.74
N PHE A 63 24.72 -9.80 2.23
CA PHE A 63 24.18 -9.05 1.08
C PHE A 63 24.31 -9.79 -0.27
N ASP A 64 25.19 -10.78 -0.35
CA ASP A 64 25.48 -11.53 -1.58
C ASP A 64 24.50 -12.69 -1.82
N ILE A 65 23.67 -13.03 -0.85
CA ILE A 65 22.75 -14.18 -0.97
C ILE A 65 21.46 -13.73 -1.70
N PRO A 66 21.11 -14.41 -2.81
CA PRO A 66 19.89 -14.12 -3.54
C PRO A 66 18.66 -14.56 -2.73
N ILE A 67 17.54 -13.86 -2.89
CA ILE A 67 16.25 -14.20 -2.23
C ILE A 67 15.73 -15.59 -2.68
N THR A 68 16.20 -16.09 -3.80
CA THR A 68 15.89 -17.45 -4.34
C THR A 68 16.75 -18.54 -3.73
N HIS A 69 17.56 -18.24 -2.71
CA HIS A 69 18.43 -19.22 -2.07
C HIS A 69 17.61 -20.35 -1.39
N PRO A 70 18.08 -21.63 -1.41
CA PRO A 70 17.36 -22.77 -0.82
C PRO A 70 17.00 -22.64 0.66
N ASN A 71 17.68 -21.77 1.41
CA ASN A 71 17.36 -21.49 2.81
C ASN A 71 16.21 -20.51 2.99
N ILE A 72 15.73 -19.89 1.94
CA ILE A 72 14.67 -18.88 1.97
C ILE A 72 13.49 -19.40 1.16
N LEU A 73 12.36 -19.63 1.82
CA LEU A 73 11.11 -19.92 1.13
C LEU A 73 10.20 -18.72 1.25
N LYS A 74 9.92 -18.06 0.13
CA LYS A 74 8.96 -16.95 0.06
C LYS A 74 7.63 -17.43 -0.48
N ILE A 75 6.57 -17.19 0.28
CA ILE A 75 5.18 -17.39 -0.12
C ILE A 75 4.58 -16.02 -0.42
N SER A 76 4.11 -15.83 -1.64
CA SER A 76 3.43 -14.62 -2.08
C SER A 76 2.03 -14.99 -2.55
N ILE A 77 1.03 -14.30 -2.06
CA ILE A 77 -0.40 -14.60 -2.28
C ILE A 77 -0.84 -14.46 -3.75
N LEU A 78 -0.03 -13.82 -4.58
CA LEU A 78 -0.28 -13.73 -6.03
C LEU A 78 -0.39 -15.10 -6.74
N LYS A 79 0.01 -16.19 -6.06
CA LYS A 79 -0.19 -17.56 -6.50
C LYS A 79 -1.22 -18.21 -5.59
N GLU A 80 -2.27 -18.77 -6.15
CA GLU A 80 -3.21 -19.60 -5.41
C GLU A 80 -2.51 -20.85 -4.90
N TYR A 81 -2.08 -20.82 -3.65
CA TYR A 81 -1.50 -22.00 -3.02
C TYR A 81 -2.63 -22.89 -2.47
N SER A 82 -2.68 -24.12 -2.98
CA SER A 82 -3.59 -25.13 -2.46
C SER A 82 -3.22 -25.55 -1.03
N LEU A 83 -4.18 -26.07 -0.26
CA LEU A 83 -3.92 -26.66 1.07
C LEU A 83 -2.86 -27.76 1.02
N THR A 84 -2.76 -28.47 -0.11
CA THR A 84 -1.74 -29.50 -0.33
C THR A 84 -0.34 -28.91 -0.32
N TYR A 85 -0.13 -27.74 -0.93
CA TYR A 85 1.16 -27.02 -0.91
C TYR A 85 1.58 -26.71 0.53
N PHE A 86 0.67 -26.21 1.37
CA PHE A 86 0.98 -25.95 2.78
C PHE A 86 1.33 -27.22 3.54
N ARG A 87 0.74 -28.37 3.21
CA ARG A 87 0.97 -29.65 3.88
C ARG A 87 2.23 -30.39 3.40
N SER A 88 2.62 -30.24 2.14
CA SER A 88 3.74 -30.97 1.54
C SER A 88 5.00 -30.10 1.44
N ASP A 89 4.95 -29.05 0.63
CA ASP A 89 6.14 -28.30 0.24
C ASP A 89 6.73 -27.49 1.39
N ILE A 90 5.87 -26.80 2.17
CA ILE A 90 6.33 -26.06 3.35
C ILE A 90 6.85 -27.03 4.41
N ARG A 91 6.19 -28.15 4.61
CA ARG A 91 6.67 -29.19 5.54
C ARG A 91 8.05 -29.70 5.15
N ASN A 92 8.24 -30.06 3.87
CA ASN A 92 9.52 -30.53 3.36
C ASN A 92 10.61 -29.47 3.54
N PHE A 93 10.29 -28.20 3.26
CA PHE A 93 11.21 -27.10 3.52
C PHE A 93 11.59 -27.01 4.99
N CYS A 94 10.64 -27.10 5.92
CA CYS A 94 10.91 -27.01 7.35
C CYS A 94 11.69 -28.21 7.91
N GLN A 95 11.53 -29.39 7.32
CA GLN A 95 12.21 -30.61 7.76
C GLN A 95 13.67 -30.68 7.31
N THR A 96 14.02 -30.08 6.17
CA THR A 96 15.39 -30.08 5.67
C THR A 96 16.28 -29.12 6.46
N THR A 97 17.53 -29.51 6.69
CA THR A 97 18.51 -28.67 7.39
C THR A 97 18.97 -27.48 6.55
N SER A 98 19.48 -26.44 7.21
CA SER A 98 20.09 -25.29 6.54
C SER A 98 21.33 -25.71 5.75
N THR A 99 21.52 -25.11 4.58
CA THR A 99 22.73 -25.29 3.75
C THR A 99 23.86 -24.37 4.19
N ILE A 100 23.58 -23.36 5.01
CA ILE A 100 24.56 -22.40 5.54
C ILE A 100 24.82 -22.78 7.00
N GLN A 101 26.07 -23.09 7.32
CA GLN A 101 26.48 -23.45 8.66
C GLN A 101 26.24 -22.28 9.65
N GLY A 102 25.63 -22.55 10.79
CA GLY A 102 25.35 -21.57 11.83
C GLY A 102 24.19 -20.64 11.52
N LYS A 103 23.43 -20.86 10.44
CA LYS A 103 22.24 -20.05 10.09
C LYS A 103 20.99 -20.91 9.98
N GLN A 104 19.87 -20.45 10.52
CA GLN A 104 18.58 -21.11 10.36
C GLN A 104 17.98 -20.79 8.98
N LYS A 105 17.02 -21.60 8.55
CA LYS A 105 16.20 -21.31 7.37
C LYS A 105 15.18 -20.24 7.69
N MET A 106 14.64 -19.59 6.66
CA MET A 106 13.64 -18.54 6.84
C MET A 106 12.44 -18.76 5.92
N LEU A 107 11.27 -18.86 6.53
CA LEU A 107 9.98 -18.86 5.83
C LEU A 107 9.40 -17.45 5.86
N VAL A 108 9.28 -16.84 4.70
CA VAL A 108 8.72 -15.51 4.52
C VAL A 108 7.31 -15.60 3.95
N ILE A 109 6.34 -15.03 4.63
CA ILE A 109 4.95 -14.98 4.18
C ILE A 109 4.53 -13.52 4.08
N ASP A 110 4.31 -13.07 2.86
CA ASP A 110 3.84 -11.70 2.59
C ASP A 110 2.30 -11.70 2.56
N ASP A 111 1.66 -10.73 3.25
CA ASP A 111 0.20 -10.56 3.39
C ASP A 111 -0.53 -11.82 3.96
N ILE A 112 -0.10 -12.37 5.12
CA ILE A 112 -0.72 -13.56 5.76
C ILE A 112 -2.23 -13.40 6.04
N ASP A 113 -2.72 -12.20 6.19
CA ASP A 113 -4.13 -11.84 6.37
C ASP A 113 -5.04 -12.22 5.19
N MET A 114 -4.44 -12.51 4.04
CA MET A 114 -5.15 -13.01 2.85
C MET A 114 -5.20 -14.54 2.78
N ILE A 115 -4.47 -15.23 3.64
CA ILE A 115 -4.44 -16.70 3.70
C ILE A 115 -5.64 -17.19 4.53
N ASN A 116 -6.32 -18.23 4.04
CA ASN A 116 -7.45 -18.81 4.73
C ASN A 116 -7.06 -19.40 6.11
N GLU A 117 -8.00 -19.42 7.03
CA GLU A 117 -7.77 -19.86 8.40
C GLU A 117 -7.21 -21.29 8.49
N GLN A 118 -7.66 -22.19 7.62
CA GLN A 118 -7.17 -23.58 7.61
C GLN A 118 -5.66 -23.66 7.31
N SER A 119 -5.18 -22.86 6.37
CA SER A 119 -3.74 -22.77 6.07
C SER A 119 -2.96 -22.10 7.20
N GLN A 120 -3.54 -21.08 7.84
CA GLN A 120 -2.93 -20.46 9.02
C GLN A 120 -2.80 -21.47 10.17
N GLN A 121 -3.77 -22.36 10.39
CA GLN A 121 -3.69 -23.43 11.40
C GLN A 121 -2.58 -24.45 11.11
N ILE A 122 -2.30 -24.73 9.84
CA ILE A 122 -1.18 -25.58 9.45
C ILE A 122 0.14 -24.86 9.77
N LEU A 123 0.27 -23.56 9.43
CA LEU A 123 1.46 -22.76 9.72
C LEU A 123 1.73 -22.69 11.22
N ARG A 124 0.69 -22.51 12.04
CA ARG A 124 0.81 -22.54 13.50
C ARG A 124 1.52 -23.81 13.99
N ARG A 125 1.12 -24.99 13.47
CA ARG A 125 1.76 -26.25 13.84
C ARG A 125 3.25 -26.26 13.45
N TYR A 126 3.62 -25.67 12.32
CA TYR A 126 5.00 -25.60 11.87
C TYR A 126 5.84 -24.66 12.74
N ILE A 127 5.27 -23.54 13.17
CA ILE A 127 5.93 -22.63 14.12
C ILE A 127 6.29 -23.38 15.41
N ASP A 128 5.34 -24.16 15.97
CA ASP A 128 5.57 -24.93 17.19
C ASP A 128 6.62 -26.03 16.97
N THR A 129 6.58 -26.74 15.83
CA THR A 129 7.41 -27.94 15.61
C THR A 129 8.82 -27.58 15.14
N TYR A 130 8.98 -26.54 14.31
CA TYR A 130 10.23 -26.26 13.61
C TYR A 130 10.92 -24.96 14.06
N ARG A 131 10.51 -24.36 15.17
CA ARG A 131 11.07 -23.12 15.70
C ARG A 131 12.59 -23.11 15.83
N ASN A 132 13.20 -24.24 16.12
CA ASN A 132 14.65 -24.36 16.27
C ASN A 132 15.39 -24.46 14.92
N ASN A 133 14.69 -24.70 13.84
CA ASN A 133 15.26 -24.95 12.51
C ASN A 133 14.92 -23.87 11.49
N VAL A 134 13.76 -23.23 11.67
CA VAL A 134 13.19 -22.25 10.73
C VAL A 134 12.68 -21.03 11.48
N MET A 135 13.05 -19.87 11.02
CA MET A 135 12.47 -18.58 11.44
C MET A 135 11.29 -18.22 10.56
N PHE A 136 10.27 -17.61 11.17
CA PHE A 136 9.02 -17.25 10.51
C PHE A 136 8.87 -15.74 10.46
N VAL A 137 8.99 -15.16 9.27
CA VAL A 137 8.86 -13.71 9.04
C VAL A 137 7.62 -13.47 8.21
N MET A 138 6.66 -12.75 8.75
CA MET A 138 5.36 -12.54 8.13
C MET A 138 5.03 -11.06 8.01
N SER A 139 4.23 -10.70 7.02
CA SER A 139 3.61 -9.36 6.94
C SER A 139 2.11 -9.47 6.84
N CYS A 140 1.39 -8.46 7.35
CA CYS A 140 -0.04 -8.30 7.16
C CYS A 140 -0.43 -6.81 7.11
N LYS A 141 -1.60 -6.54 6.56
CA LYS A 141 -2.23 -5.22 6.63
C LYS A 141 -3.12 -5.13 7.86
N ASP A 142 -3.88 -6.20 8.08
CA ASP A 142 -4.85 -6.31 9.16
C ASP A 142 -4.48 -7.48 10.10
N ILE A 143 -4.06 -7.14 11.31
CA ILE A 143 -3.65 -8.13 12.31
C ILE A 143 -4.85 -8.97 12.80
N TYR A 144 -6.07 -8.42 12.77
CA TYR A 144 -7.27 -9.13 13.23
C TYR A 144 -7.69 -10.31 12.33
N LYS A 145 -7.18 -10.34 11.08
CA LYS A 145 -7.36 -11.48 10.16
C LYS A 145 -6.34 -12.61 10.38
N VAL A 146 -5.36 -12.38 11.23
CA VAL A 146 -4.39 -13.41 11.64
C VAL A 146 -4.90 -14.08 12.89
N ILE A 147 -4.93 -15.42 12.91
CA ILE A 147 -5.44 -16.18 14.07
C ILE A 147 -4.61 -15.91 15.33
N ASP A 148 -5.26 -15.76 16.48
CA ASP A 148 -4.62 -15.44 17.78
C ASP A 148 -3.50 -16.43 18.14
N SER A 149 -3.68 -17.68 17.74
CA SER A 149 -2.71 -18.73 18.00
C SER A 149 -1.38 -18.56 17.24
N ILE A 150 -1.32 -17.81 16.15
CA ILE A 150 -0.08 -17.38 15.48
C ILE A 150 0.44 -16.10 16.15
N GLN A 151 -0.44 -15.15 16.43
CA GLN A 151 -0.07 -13.90 17.06
C GLN A 151 0.66 -14.10 18.40
N SER A 152 0.22 -15.04 19.21
CA SER A 152 0.85 -15.36 20.51
C SER A 152 2.24 -16.01 20.42
N ARG A 153 2.68 -16.44 19.24
CA ARG A 153 3.94 -17.15 19.00
C ARG A 153 5.02 -16.33 18.32
N LEU A 154 4.65 -15.22 17.74
CA LEU A 154 5.52 -14.33 16.98
C LEU A 154 5.54 -12.94 17.62
N THR A 155 6.65 -12.24 17.47
CA THR A 155 6.74 -10.84 17.90
C THR A 155 6.00 -9.96 16.91
N ILE A 156 4.99 -9.23 17.36
CA ILE A 156 4.17 -8.35 16.52
C ILE A 156 4.79 -6.95 16.55
N LEU A 157 5.14 -6.44 15.37
CA LEU A 157 5.76 -5.12 15.20
C LEU A 157 4.94 -4.25 14.25
N CYS A 158 4.55 -3.06 14.72
CA CYS A 158 3.82 -2.08 13.92
C CYS A 158 4.79 -1.29 13.04
N ILE A 159 4.52 -1.25 11.74
CA ILE A 159 5.21 -0.35 10.82
C ILE A 159 4.28 0.83 10.58
N ALA A 160 4.55 1.92 11.28
CA ALA A 160 3.80 3.16 11.14
C ALA A 160 3.88 3.72 9.72
N GLU A 161 2.87 4.49 9.35
CA GLU A 161 2.91 5.30 8.14
C GLU A 161 4.01 6.34 8.25
N LYS A 162 4.58 6.71 7.10
CA LYS A 162 5.63 7.72 7.04
C LYS A 162 5.05 9.10 7.31
N ASN A 163 5.74 9.87 8.14
CA ASN A 163 5.40 11.26 8.37
C ASN A 163 5.66 12.11 7.11
N SER A 164 4.98 13.24 6.99
CA SER A 164 5.19 14.17 5.87
C SER A 164 6.64 14.65 5.76
N THR A 165 7.35 14.77 6.88
CA THR A 165 8.78 15.14 6.93
C THR A 165 9.66 14.05 6.31
N ASP A 166 9.40 12.78 6.62
CA ASP A 166 10.15 11.64 6.06
C ASP A 166 9.90 11.49 4.56
N LEU A 167 8.64 11.65 4.14
CA LEU A 167 8.29 11.63 2.73
C LEU A 167 8.94 12.77 1.95
N LYS A 168 8.99 13.99 2.52
CA LYS A 168 9.73 15.12 1.92
C LYS A 168 11.21 14.81 1.73
N SER A 169 11.88 14.25 2.73
CA SER A 169 13.29 13.88 2.62
C SER A 169 13.54 12.83 1.52
N ILE A 170 12.61 11.88 1.36
CA ILE A 170 12.68 10.87 0.30
C ILE A 170 12.47 11.52 -1.08
N ILE A 171 11.50 12.44 -1.22
CA ILE A 171 11.30 13.20 -2.46
C ILE A 171 12.58 13.93 -2.83
N GLN A 172 13.18 14.69 -1.91
CA GLN A 172 14.42 15.43 -2.14
C GLN A 172 15.55 14.52 -2.61
N ASN A 173 15.78 13.40 -1.93
CA ASN A 173 16.79 12.42 -2.30
C ASN A 173 16.58 11.85 -3.72
N VAL A 174 15.32 11.55 -4.08
CA VAL A 174 14.99 11.02 -5.41
C VAL A 174 15.12 12.11 -6.48
N THR A 175 14.62 13.31 -6.22
CA THR A 175 14.68 14.44 -7.18
C THR A 175 16.12 14.87 -7.46
N GLU A 176 16.99 14.91 -6.44
CA GLU A 176 18.42 15.19 -6.62
C GLU A 176 19.11 14.13 -7.48
N LYS A 177 18.90 12.85 -7.20
CA LYS A 177 19.51 11.75 -7.95
C LYS A 177 19.03 11.64 -9.39
N GLU A 178 17.77 11.95 -9.64
CA GLU A 178 17.15 11.88 -10.97
C GLU A 178 17.19 13.22 -11.72
N GLN A 179 17.70 14.29 -11.10
CA GLN A 179 17.76 15.64 -11.67
C GLN A 179 16.35 16.13 -12.09
N ILE A 180 15.36 15.94 -11.22
CA ILE A 180 13.99 16.41 -11.41
C ILE A 180 13.84 17.74 -10.68
N SER A 181 13.44 18.80 -11.37
CA SER A 181 13.10 20.09 -10.73
C SER A 181 11.61 20.12 -10.38
N LEU A 182 11.28 20.24 -9.08
CA LEU A 182 9.91 20.37 -8.59
C LEU A 182 9.78 21.67 -7.78
N SER A 183 8.65 22.36 -7.93
CA SER A 183 8.31 23.46 -7.04
C SER A 183 7.81 22.94 -5.69
N GLU A 184 7.90 23.75 -4.63
CA GLU A 184 7.41 23.36 -3.31
C GLU A 184 5.90 23.06 -3.32
N GLU A 185 5.11 23.77 -4.17
CA GLU A 185 3.69 23.53 -4.35
C GLU A 185 3.39 22.14 -4.91
N VAL A 186 4.17 21.68 -5.90
CA VAL A 186 4.06 20.34 -6.47
C VAL A 186 4.43 19.28 -5.43
N ILE A 187 5.49 19.51 -4.66
CA ILE A 187 5.89 18.60 -3.58
C ILE A 187 4.77 18.45 -2.55
N GLN A 188 4.17 19.56 -2.11
CA GLN A 188 3.06 19.51 -1.16
C GLN A 188 1.85 18.77 -1.74
N PHE A 189 1.51 19.03 -3.00
CA PHE A 189 0.44 18.32 -3.70
C PHE A 189 0.70 16.80 -3.77
N LEU A 190 1.92 16.37 -4.11
CA LEU A 190 2.29 14.96 -4.17
C LEU A 190 2.19 14.27 -2.79
N LEU A 191 2.59 14.97 -1.72
CA LEU A 191 2.43 14.48 -0.35
C LEU A 191 0.96 14.24 0.00
N ASP A 192 0.12 15.20 -0.35
CA ASP A 192 -1.31 15.15 -0.04
C ASP A 192 -2.02 14.01 -0.77
N ILE A 193 -1.76 13.82 -2.07
CA ILE A 193 -2.42 12.76 -2.86
C ILE A 193 -1.84 11.37 -2.60
N SER A 194 -0.60 11.27 -2.08
CA SER A 194 0.01 9.98 -1.75
C SER A 194 -0.59 9.31 -0.52
N ASN A 195 -1.33 10.06 0.33
CA ASN A 195 -1.94 9.58 1.57
C ASN A 195 -0.96 8.75 2.43
N GLY A 196 0.29 9.21 2.56
CA GLY A 196 1.32 8.50 3.34
C GLY A 196 1.92 7.26 2.66
N SER A 197 1.45 6.88 1.47
CA SER A 197 1.94 5.70 0.75
C SER A 197 3.20 6.01 -0.05
N LEU A 198 4.34 5.52 0.40
CA LEU A 198 5.61 5.65 -0.31
C LEU A 198 5.58 5.03 -1.73
N ARG A 199 4.83 3.94 -1.91
CA ARG A 199 4.71 3.28 -3.22
C ARG A 199 4.04 4.20 -4.24
N ILE A 200 2.95 4.84 -3.86
CA ILE A 200 2.21 5.78 -4.72
C ILE A 200 3.09 6.99 -5.03
N LEU A 201 3.77 7.53 -4.02
CA LEU A 201 4.67 8.67 -4.17
C LEU A 201 5.79 8.39 -5.19
N LEU A 202 6.47 7.24 -5.08
CA LEU A 202 7.53 6.86 -6.02
C LEU A 202 7.00 6.66 -7.44
N ASN A 203 5.80 6.11 -7.60
CA ASN A 203 5.16 5.99 -8.91
C ASN A 203 4.85 7.36 -9.54
N TYR A 204 4.43 8.34 -8.74
CA TYR A 204 4.22 9.70 -9.24
C TYR A 204 5.53 10.38 -9.65
N LEU A 205 6.59 10.24 -8.86
CA LEU A 205 7.91 10.76 -9.22
C LEU A 205 8.45 10.11 -10.50
N GLU A 206 8.19 8.81 -10.69
CA GLU A 206 8.55 8.10 -11.93
C GLU A 206 7.79 8.63 -13.14
N LYS A 207 6.47 8.85 -13.02
CA LYS A 207 5.65 9.47 -14.08
C LYS A 207 6.20 10.85 -14.48
N ILE A 208 6.52 11.69 -13.48
CA ILE A 208 7.09 13.01 -13.69
C ILE A 208 8.46 12.90 -14.42
N LYS A 209 9.32 11.97 -14.01
CA LYS A 209 10.61 11.75 -14.67
C LYS A 209 10.44 11.32 -16.12
N LEU A 210 9.50 10.42 -16.40
CA LEU A 210 9.21 9.94 -17.76
C LEU A 210 8.67 11.05 -18.66
N PHE A 211 7.96 12.03 -18.10
CA PHE A 211 7.47 13.19 -18.85
C PHE A 211 8.62 14.08 -19.36
N GLY A 212 9.73 14.19 -18.60
CA GLY A 212 10.99 14.76 -19.08
C GLY A 212 11.03 16.28 -19.23
N ALA A 213 10.00 17.02 -18.77
CA ALA A 213 9.95 18.48 -18.79
C ALA A 213 9.67 19.01 -17.38
N PRO A 214 9.94 20.31 -17.11
CA PRO A 214 9.53 20.95 -15.86
C PRO A 214 8.03 20.81 -15.66
N VAL A 215 7.60 20.41 -14.46
CA VAL A 215 6.20 20.12 -14.15
C VAL A 215 5.65 21.21 -13.24
N ASP A 216 4.70 21.97 -13.75
CA ASP A 216 3.89 22.90 -12.98
C ASP A 216 2.75 22.18 -12.27
N ILE A 217 2.07 22.84 -11.35
CA ILE A 217 0.99 22.25 -10.54
C ILE A 217 -0.14 21.67 -11.40
N ASP A 218 -0.53 22.36 -12.50
CA ASP A 218 -1.59 21.90 -13.40
C ASP A 218 -1.21 20.62 -14.14
N LEU A 219 0.05 20.51 -14.57
CA LEU A 219 0.59 19.30 -15.17
C LEU A 219 0.74 18.18 -14.14
N ALA A 220 1.16 18.49 -12.92
CA ALA A 220 1.23 17.52 -11.83
C ALA A 220 -0.14 16.90 -11.53
N VAL A 221 -1.19 17.73 -11.50
CA VAL A 221 -2.56 17.27 -11.33
C VAL A 221 -2.97 16.33 -12.47
N GLN A 222 -2.66 16.66 -13.72
CA GLN A 222 -3.01 15.80 -14.86
C GLN A 222 -2.24 14.48 -14.89
N LEU A 223 -0.96 14.47 -14.49
CA LEU A 223 -0.11 13.28 -14.51
C LEU A 223 -0.35 12.34 -13.32
N CYS A 224 -0.64 12.92 -12.14
CA CYS A 224 -0.67 12.18 -10.89
C CYS A 224 -2.07 11.82 -10.40
N THR A 225 -3.13 12.44 -10.93
CA THR A 225 -4.52 12.02 -10.65
C THR A 225 -5.03 11.10 -11.75
N ASN A 226 -5.76 10.08 -11.37
CA ASN A 226 -6.39 9.17 -12.34
C ASN A 226 -7.51 9.87 -13.09
N ILE A 227 -8.40 10.55 -12.34
CA ILE A 227 -9.46 11.43 -12.89
C ILE A 227 -9.04 12.87 -12.67
N SER A 228 -8.96 13.67 -13.73
CA SER A 228 -8.47 15.04 -13.60
C SER A 228 -9.40 15.89 -12.71
N PHE A 229 -8.82 16.75 -11.89
CA PHE A 229 -9.61 17.66 -11.03
C PHE A 229 -10.49 18.62 -11.84
N HIS A 230 -10.11 18.92 -13.08
CA HIS A 230 -10.93 19.72 -13.98
C HIS A 230 -12.26 19.03 -14.31
N THR A 231 -12.26 17.73 -14.61
CA THR A 231 -13.49 16.98 -14.90
C THR A 231 -14.33 16.75 -13.65
N LEU A 232 -13.69 16.57 -12.48
CA LEU A 232 -14.39 16.51 -11.18
C LEU A 232 -15.01 17.85 -10.80
N SER A 233 -14.34 18.97 -11.09
CA SER A 233 -14.90 20.32 -10.92
C SER A 233 -16.08 20.56 -11.85
N ALA A 234 -16.02 20.13 -13.11
CA ALA A 234 -17.14 20.21 -14.06
C ALA A 234 -18.35 19.42 -13.55
N TYR A 235 -18.15 18.18 -13.11
CA TYR A 235 -19.19 17.36 -12.48
C TYR A 235 -19.81 18.06 -11.25
N THR A 236 -18.98 18.63 -10.38
CA THR A 236 -19.46 19.32 -9.17
C THR A 236 -20.30 20.54 -9.53
N ARG A 237 -19.90 21.34 -10.54
CA ARG A 237 -20.68 22.47 -11.02
C ARG A 237 -22.03 22.05 -11.61
N ALA A 238 -22.04 20.94 -12.39
CA ALA A 238 -23.27 20.36 -12.89
C ALA A 238 -24.22 19.94 -11.75
N CYS A 239 -23.67 19.35 -10.66
CA CYS A 239 -24.45 19.02 -9.47
C CYS A 239 -24.97 20.27 -8.73
N GLN A 240 -24.14 21.31 -8.59
CA GLN A 240 -24.56 22.59 -7.98
C GLN A 240 -25.65 23.31 -8.78
N SER A 241 -25.61 23.25 -10.10
CA SER A 241 -26.64 23.79 -10.98
C SER A 241 -27.85 22.87 -11.14
N SER A 242 -27.91 21.75 -10.46
CA SER A 242 -28.96 20.71 -10.58
C SER A 242 -29.14 20.18 -12.01
N ASN A 243 -28.09 20.23 -12.82
CA ASN A 243 -28.10 19.70 -14.19
C ASN A 243 -27.76 18.20 -14.18
N ILE A 244 -28.80 17.37 -13.92
CA ILE A 244 -28.66 15.90 -13.84
C ILE A 244 -28.09 15.29 -15.14
N PRO A 245 -28.56 15.65 -16.35
CA PRO A 245 -28.03 15.06 -17.58
C PRO A 245 -26.52 15.24 -17.75
N GLU A 246 -26.00 16.42 -17.48
CA GLU A 246 -24.58 16.73 -17.60
C GLU A 246 -23.75 16.00 -16.54
N ALA A 247 -24.22 15.96 -15.29
CA ALA A 247 -23.57 15.22 -14.22
C ALA A 247 -23.49 13.71 -14.52
N VAL A 248 -24.59 13.11 -14.99
CA VAL A 248 -24.64 11.71 -15.40
C VAL A 248 -23.73 11.44 -16.60
N GLN A 249 -23.66 12.36 -17.57
CA GLN A 249 -22.76 12.23 -18.70
C GLN A 249 -21.28 12.18 -18.28
N CYS A 250 -20.88 12.95 -17.28
CA CYS A 250 -19.54 12.87 -16.70
C CYS A 250 -19.26 11.48 -16.15
N ILE A 251 -20.17 10.90 -15.35
CA ILE A 251 -20.03 9.55 -14.80
C ILE A 251 -19.91 8.51 -15.91
N VAL A 252 -20.83 8.55 -16.88
CA VAL A 252 -20.82 7.61 -18.02
C VAL A 252 -19.50 7.69 -18.79
N SER A 253 -18.92 8.90 -18.93
CA SER A 253 -17.62 9.06 -19.58
C SER A 253 -16.49 8.42 -18.79
N TRP A 254 -16.49 8.49 -17.45
CA TRP A 254 -15.52 7.84 -16.62
C TRP A 254 -15.64 6.31 -16.64
N LEU A 255 -16.84 5.80 -16.54
CA LEU A 255 -17.11 4.35 -16.69
C LEU A 255 -16.65 3.80 -18.05
N LYS A 256 -16.90 4.53 -19.14
CA LYS A 256 -16.41 4.17 -20.49
C LYS A 256 -14.87 4.19 -20.58
N ASN A 257 -14.20 5.02 -19.79
CA ASN A 257 -12.75 5.05 -19.70
C ASN A 257 -12.17 3.92 -18.81
N GLY A 258 -13.03 3.06 -18.23
CA GLY A 258 -12.63 1.89 -17.45
C GLY A 258 -12.41 2.15 -15.97
N TYR A 259 -12.83 3.30 -15.44
CA TYR A 259 -12.79 3.54 -13.98
C TYR A 259 -13.90 2.78 -13.29
N SER A 260 -13.60 2.13 -12.16
CA SER A 260 -14.61 1.52 -11.30
C SER A 260 -15.38 2.57 -10.50
N GLY A 261 -16.55 2.20 -9.98
CA GLY A 261 -17.33 3.11 -9.14
C GLY A 261 -16.59 3.51 -7.87
N ILE A 262 -15.84 2.58 -7.28
CA ILE A 262 -14.99 2.85 -6.11
C ILE A 262 -13.89 3.85 -6.48
N ASP A 263 -13.20 3.67 -7.62
CA ASP A 263 -12.17 4.60 -8.08
C ASP A 263 -12.73 6.03 -8.28
N ILE A 264 -13.94 6.15 -8.83
CA ILE A 264 -14.60 7.45 -9.02
C ILE A 264 -14.86 8.12 -7.66
N LEU A 265 -15.40 7.38 -6.69
CA LEU A 265 -15.70 7.91 -5.36
C LEU A 265 -14.42 8.28 -4.59
N ASP A 266 -13.38 7.47 -4.66
CA ASP A 266 -12.09 7.75 -4.02
C ASP A 266 -11.42 8.99 -4.61
N ASN A 267 -11.41 9.13 -5.94
CA ASN A 267 -10.88 10.33 -6.60
C ASN A 267 -11.73 11.58 -6.28
N TYR A 268 -13.05 11.44 -6.18
CA TYR A 268 -13.92 12.55 -5.78
C TYR A 268 -13.69 12.96 -4.33
N PHE A 269 -13.45 12.02 -3.43
CA PHE A 269 -13.07 12.30 -2.04
C PHE A 269 -11.74 13.05 -1.94
N ILE A 270 -10.71 12.64 -2.71
CA ILE A 270 -9.44 13.37 -2.79
C ILE A 270 -9.65 14.78 -3.33
N PHE A 271 -10.44 14.94 -4.39
CA PHE A 271 -10.79 16.25 -4.92
C PHE A 271 -11.46 17.16 -3.87
N LEU A 272 -12.40 16.63 -3.08
CA LEU A 272 -13.09 17.40 -2.03
C LEU A 272 -12.13 17.92 -0.95
N LYS A 273 -11.09 17.16 -0.62
CA LYS A 273 -10.06 17.62 0.35
C LYS A 273 -9.32 18.86 -0.16
N HIS A 274 -9.03 18.92 -1.45
CA HIS A 274 -8.15 19.95 -2.03
C HIS A 274 -8.90 21.14 -2.62
N THR A 275 -10.18 20.96 -3.04
CA THR A 275 -10.93 22.05 -3.67
C THR A 275 -11.28 23.14 -2.67
N LYS A 276 -11.17 24.40 -3.12
CA LYS A 276 -11.63 25.59 -2.41
C LYS A 276 -13.02 26.07 -2.90
N ASP A 277 -13.53 25.47 -3.98
CA ASP A 277 -14.76 25.88 -4.63
C ASP A 277 -16.04 25.45 -3.88
N ILE A 278 -15.89 24.58 -2.88
CA ILE A 278 -16.99 24.01 -2.09
C ILE A 278 -16.86 24.47 -0.65
N SER A 279 -17.96 25.00 -0.08
CA SER A 279 -17.96 25.41 1.32
C SER A 279 -17.76 24.21 2.27
N GLU A 280 -17.13 24.46 3.42
CA GLU A 280 -16.88 23.43 4.44
C GLU A 280 -18.18 22.77 4.94
N TYR A 281 -19.29 23.52 4.95
CA TYR A 281 -20.62 22.99 5.28
C TYR A 281 -21.03 21.88 4.30
N HIS A 282 -20.92 22.13 2.98
CA HIS A 282 -21.26 21.10 1.99
C HIS A 282 -20.27 19.94 2.01
N LYS A 283 -18.97 20.19 2.20
CA LYS A 283 -17.98 19.11 2.37
C LYS A 283 -18.34 18.19 3.54
N SER A 284 -18.73 18.74 4.68
CA SER A 284 -19.12 17.96 5.86
C SER A 284 -20.33 17.05 5.63
N LYS A 285 -21.21 17.39 4.68
CA LYS A 285 -22.36 16.57 4.27
C LYS A 285 -22.03 15.57 3.15
N LEU A 286 -21.12 15.94 2.24
CA LEU A 286 -20.71 15.09 1.13
C LEU A 286 -19.85 13.91 1.59
N VAL A 287 -18.96 14.12 2.56
CA VAL A 287 -18.07 13.05 3.05
C VAL A 287 -18.84 11.84 3.60
N PRO A 288 -19.83 11.96 4.48
CA PRO A 288 -20.64 10.81 4.92
C PRO A 288 -21.40 10.14 3.77
N CYS A 289 -21.86 10.92 2.78
CA CYS A 289 -22.52 10.38 1.60
C CYS A 289 -21.57 9.49 0.80
N ILE A 290 -20.35 9.95 0.53
CA ILE A 290 -19.32 9.18 -0.17
C ILE A 290 -19.01 7.88 0.60
N CYS A 291 -18.74 7.97 1.91
CA CYS A 291 -18.45 6.82 2.75
C CYS A 291 -19.57 5.77 2.71
N LYS A 292 -20.83 6.23 2.69
CA LYS A 292 -22.00 5.35 2.58
C LYS A 292 -21.95 4.53 1.27
N TYR A 293 -21.71 5.18 0.14
CA TYR A 293 -21.68 4.48 -1.16
C TYR A 293 -20.44 3.57 -1.30
N ILE A 294 -19.28 3.99 -0.81
CA ILE A 294 -18.11 3.13 -0.73
C ILE A 294 -18.42 1.86 0.09
N THR A 295 -19.10 2.01 1.23
CA THR A 295 -19.53 0.86 2.05
C THR A 295 -20.48 -0.06 1.29
N ILE A 296 -21.44 0.47 0.54
CA ILE A 296 -22.37 -0.32 -0.28
C ILE A 296 -21.59 -1.15 -1.31
N PHE A 297 -20.64 -0.53 -2.02
CA PHE A 297 -19.84 -1.23 -3.02
C PHE A 297 -18.96 -2.35 -2.44
N TYR A 298 -18.44 -2.18 -1.22
CA TYR A 298 -17.68 -3.24 -0.56
C TYR A 298 -18.55 -4.36 0.03
N THR A 299 -19.78 -4.04 0.46
CA THR A 299 -20.61 -5.01 1.22
C THR A 299 -21.62 -5.75 0.35
N VAL A 300 -22.10 -5.12 -0.70
CA VAL A 300 -23.15 -5.70 -1.56
C VAL A 300 -22.57 -6.07 -2.93
N HIS A 301 -22.42 -5.14 -3.79
CA HIS A 301 -21.78 -5.24 -5.11
C HIS A 301 -21.62 -3.85 -5.72
N GLU A 302 -20.71 -3.73 -6.67
CA GLU A 302 -20.50 -2.51 -7.42
C GLU A 302 -21.44 -2.49 -8.62
N ASP A 303 -22.37 -1.53 -8.65
CA ASP A 303 -23.33 -1.33 -9.75
C ASP A 303 -23.29 0.15 -10.17
N ASP A 304 -23.30 0.38 -11.49
CA ASP A 304 -23.29 1.72 -12.08
C ASP A 304 -24.52 2.55 -11.66
N ILE A 305 -25.66 1.88 -11.38
CA ILE A 305 -26.89 2.55 -10.93
C ILE A 305 -26.67 3.29 -9.60
N GLU A 306 -25.89 2.72 -8.72
CA GLU A 306 -25.60 3.36 -7.42
C GLU A 306 -24.86 4.70 -7.57
N LEU A 307 -24.04 4.87 -8.63
CA LEU A 307 -23.40 6.15 -8.93
C LEU A 307 -24.42 7.22 -9.38
N PHE A 308 -25.48 6.82 -10.04
CA PHE A 308 -26.55 7.76 -10.40
C PHE A 308 -27.37 8.16 -9.17
N PHE A 309 -27.63 7.24 -8.23
CA PHE A 309 -28.22 7.58 -6.94
C PHE A 309 -27.30 8.46 -6.09
N PHE A 310 -26.00 8.18 -6.11
CA PHE A 310 -25.00 9.06 -5.49
C PHE A 310 -25.09 10.47 -6.05
N THR A 311 -25.14 10.63 -7.37
CA THR A 311 -25.26 11.94 -8.02
C THR A 311 -26.51 12.68 -7.59
N ASN A 312 -27.67 12.01 -7.51
CA ASN A 312 -28.90 12.62 -7.03
C ASN A 312 -28.79 13.08 -5.57
N ASN A 313 -28.13 12.30 -4.71
CA ASN A 313 -27.88 12.67 -3.32
C ASN A 313 -26.92 13.87 -3.22
N VAL A 314 -25.89 13.93 -4.05
CA VAL A 314 -24.96 15.08 -4.12
C VAL A 314 -25.72 16.36 -4.50
N ILE A 315 -26.58 16.29 -5.52
CA ILE A 315 -27.44 17.43 -5.93
C ILE A 315 -28.37 17.86 -4.78
N THR A 316 -28.98 16.90 -4.10
CA THR A 316 -29.84 17.18 -2.95
C THR A 316 -29.09 17.89 -1.84
N ILE A 317 -27.84 17.45 -1.55
CA ILE A 317 -26.98 18.09 -0.53
C ILE A 317 -26.65 19.54 -0.91
N PHE A 318 -26.35 19.83 -2.17
CA PHE A 318 -26.10 21.22 -2.61
C PHE A 318 -27.32 22.11 -2.57
N ASN A 319 -28.51 21.53 -2.69
CA ASN A 319 -29.78 22.25 -2.61
C ASN A 319 -30.30 22.48 -1.17
N LEU A 320 -29.66 21.80 -0.16
CA LEU A 320 -29.93 22.08 1.24
C LEU A 320 -29.34 23.44 1.62
N LYS A 321 -30.20 24.39 1.97
CA LYS A 321 -29.82 25.71 2.45
C LYS A 321 -29.30 25.68 3.88
#